data_d297a93824883a0f7c28437da483dc21
#
_entry.id   d297a93824883a0f7c28437da483dc21
#
_cell.length_a   1.000
_cell.length_b   1.000
_cell.length_c   1.000
_cell.angle_alpha   90.00
_cell.angle_beta   90.00
_cell.angle_gamma   90.00
#
_symmetry.space_group_name_H-M   'P 1'
#
loop_
_entity.id
_entity.type
_entity.pdbx_description
1 polymer ?
#
loop_
_entity_poly.entity_id
_entity_poly.type
_entity_poly.pdbx_seq_one_letter_code
_entity_poly.pdbx_strand_id
1 'polypeptide(L)'
;IVFSIIGLTLILSFYKSDYVNEYKNNKITYKQFFAEELFDDVNEFIGKDQSSFKVVSIGIHPSISRYNNFYNLDGYLTNYDVIHKQKFRKIISSELEKNDFLESYFDNWGSRCYLFVDDVGTNFIRKKNEVYPINININSTALYNMGGRYIFSSYEITNFKENNLKFLNKFEDNNSAWDIYLYEVEGA
;
A
#
# COMPACT_ATOMS: atom_id res chain seq x y z
N ILE A 1 4.62 3.67 -50.52
CA ILE A 1 3.56 4.42 -49.79
C ILE A 1 3.05 3.62 -48.59
N VAL A 2 2.56 2.36 -48.78
CA VAL A 2 2.01 1.56 -47.64
C VAL A 2 3.05 1.34 -46.56
N PHE A 3 4.26 0.91 -46.88
CA PHE A 3 5.34 0.69 -45.91
C PHE A 3 5.74 1.97 -45.18
N SER A 4 5.69 3.13 -45.89
CA SER A 4 5.98 4.43 -45.26
C SER A 4 4.91 4.84 -44.26
N ILE A 5 3.64 4.54 -44.55
CA ILE A 5 2.51 4.79 -43.62
C ILE A 5 2.64 3.91 -42.40
N ILE A 6 2.92 2.60 -42.57
CA ILE A 6 3.11 1.66 -41.45
C ILE A 6 4.28 2.11 -40.58
N GLY A 7 5.42 2.48 -41.20
CA GLY A 7 6.57 2.96 -40.43
C GLY A 7 6.26 4.24 -39.65
N LEU A 8 5.57 5.18 -40.23
CA LEU A 8 5.16 6.42 -39.57
C LEU A 8 4.20 6.14 -38.41
N THR A 9 3.24 5.24 -38.63
CA THR A 9 2.28 4.86 -37.56
C THR A 9 2.98 4.21 -36.38
N LEU A 10 3.94 3.30 -36.61
CA LEU A 10 4.71 2.68 -35.55
C LEU A 10 5.55 3.68 -34.76
N ILE A 11 6.21 4.62 -35.47
CA ILE A 11 7.01 5.68 -34.83
C ILE A 11 6.10 6.58 -33.97
N LEU A 12 4.95 6.99 -34.49
CA LEU A 12 4.00 7.85 -33.77
C LEU A 12 3.39 7.13 -32.58
N SER A 13 3.05 5.84 -32.72
CA SER A 13 2.54 5.01 -31.63
C SER A 13 3.57 4.86 -30.51
N PHE A 14 4.83 4.63 -30.87
CA PHE A 14 5.91 4.55 -29.89
C PHE A 14 6.12 5.89 -29.19
N TYR A 15 6.17 6.99 -29.94
CA TYR A 15 6.45 8.33 -29.40
C TYR A 15 5.32 8.85 -28.49
N LYS A 16 4.06 8.45 -28.77
CA LYS A 16 2.88 8.78 -27.97
C LYS A 16 2.52 7.71 -26.93
N SER A 17 3.31 6.65 -26.81
CA SER A 17 3.03 5.61 -25.83
C SER A 17 3.13 6.17 -24.41
N ASP A 18 2.26 5.68 -23.54
CA ASP A 18 2.29 6.03 -22.12
C ASP A 18 3.64 5.71 -21.49
N TYR A 19 4.28 4.61 -21.93
CA TYR A 19 5.61 4.19 -21.48
C TYR A 19 6.68 5.29 -21.71
N VAL A 20 6.74 5.88 -22.91
CA VAL A 20 7.70 6.96 -23.22
C VAL A 20 7.37 8.25 -22.46
N ASN A 21 6.08 8.55 -22.30
CA ASN A 21 5.64 9.71 -21.52
C ASN A 21 5.97 9.53 -20.03
N GLU A 22 5.78 8.33 -19.49
CA GLU A 22 6.13 8.00 -18.11
C GLU A 22 7.62 8.09 -17.84
N TYR A 23 8.43 7.55 -18.75
CA TYR A 23 9.89 7.67 -18.67
C TYR A 23 10.36 9.14 -18.72
N LYS A 24 9.84 9.94 -19.65
CA LYS A 24 10.17 11.36 -19.77
C LYS A 24 9.77 12.19 -18.55
N ASN A 25 8.68 11.82 -17.90
CA ASN A 25 8.16 12.52 -16.72
C ASN A 25 8.76 12.01 -15.41
N ASN A 26 9.80 11.18 -15.48
CA ASN A 26 10.46 10.61 -14.30
C ASN A 26 9.48 9.88 -13.33
N LYS A 27 8.48 9.21 -13.90
CA LYS A 27 7.52 8.43 -13.15
C LYS A 27 8.18 7.17 -12.58
N ILE A 28 7.56 6.64 -11.53
CA ILE A 28 8.00 5.41 -10.87
C ILE A 28 8.00 4.25 -11.87
N THR A 29 9.14 3.61 -12.07
CA THR A 29 9.27 2.42 -12.92
C THR A 29 8.65 1.20 -12.24
N TYR A 30 8.37 0.15 -13.02
CA TYR A 30 7.86 -1.12 -12.48
C TYR A 30 8.75 -1.68 -11.36
N LYS A 31 10.08 -1.71 -11.56
CA LYS A 31 11.05 -2.18 -10.57
C LYS A 31 10.99 -1.34 -9.29
N GLN A 32 10.95 -0.01 -9.43
CA GLN A 32 10.84 0.89 -8.28
C GLN A 32 9.51 0.75 -7.54
N PHE A 33 8.41 0.49 -8.28
CA PHE A 33 7.08 0.37 -7.70
C PHE A 33 6.93 -0.90 -6.86
N PHE A 34 7.35 -2.05 -7.38
CA PHE A 34 7.22 -3.33 -6.67
C PHE A 34 8.35 -3.59 -5.68
N ALA A 35 9.52 -2.95 -5.86
CA ALA A 35 10.63 -2.91 -4.91
C ALA A 35 11.00 -4.30 -4.34
N GLU A 36 11.18 -5.30 -5.21
CA GLU A 36 11.40 -6.70 -4.83
C GLU A 36 12.55 -6.84 -3.82
N GLU A 37 13.72 -6.24 -4.11
CA GLU A 37 14.91 -6.31 -3.25
C GLU A 37 14.62 -5.79 -1.83
N LEU A 38 13.87 -4.68 -1.71
CA LEU A 38 13.45 -4.11 -0.43
C LEU A 38 12.53 -5.06 0.35
N PHE A 39 11.59 -5.70 -0.33
CA PHE A 39 10.65 -6.63 0.31
C PHE A 39 11.26 -8.00 0.60
N ASP A 40 12.31 -8.41 -0.10
CA ASP A 40 13.13 -9.57 0.25
C ASP A 40 13.83 -9.33 1.61
N ASP A 41 14.41 -8.14 1.82
CA ASP A 41 15.00 -7.74 3.10
C ASP A 41 13.95 -7.71 4.23
N VAL A 42 12.75 -7.21 3.96
CA VAL A 42 11.63 -7.23 4.93
C VAL A 42 11.25 -8.66 5.29
N ASN A 43 11.17 -9.54 4.30
CA ASN A 43 10.82 -10.95 4.51
C ASN A 43 11.89 -11.70 5.31
N GLU A 44 13.15 -11.49 4.98
CA GLU A 44 14.28 -12.08 5.71
C GLU A 44 14.29 -11.60 7.18
N PHE A 45 14.06 -10.30 7.41
CA PHE A 45 13.97 -9.75 8.76
C PHE A 45 12.83 -10.35 9.59
N ILE A 46 11.64 -10.52 8.99
CA ILE A 46 10.50 -11.15 9.67
C ILE A 46 10.82 -12.61 10.02
N GLY A 47 11.51 -13.34 9.13
CA GLY A 47 12.01 -14.69 9.35
C GLY A 47 10.91 -15.74 9.62
N LYS A 48 9.67 -15.46 9.24
CA LYS A 48 8.51 -16.36 9.39
C LYS A 48 7.95 -16.73 8.02
N ASP A 49 7.31 -17.89 7.93
CA ASP A 49 6.58 -18.26 6.72
C ASP A 49 5.47 -17.21 6.42
N GLN A 50 5.51 -16.63 5.22
CA GLN A 50 4.55 -15.61 4.78
C GLN A 50 3.10 -16.08 4.84
N SER A 51 2.84 -17.40 4.76
CA SER A 51 1.50 -17.97 4.89
C SER A 51 0.97 -17.97 6.34
N SER A 52 1.85 -17.78 7.32
CA SER A 52 1.50 -17.83 8.75
C SER A 52 0.89 -16.53 9.29
N PHE A 53 0.93 -15.44 8.52
CA PHE A 53 0.43 -14.14 8.94
C PHE A 53 -0.17 -13.36 7.77
N LYS A 54 -0.88 -12.28 8.09
CA LYS A 54 -1.37 -11.33 7.10
C LYS A 54 -0.84 -9.95 7.37
N VAL A 55 -0.77 -9.16 6.30
CA VAL A 55 -0.28 -7.78 6.34
C VAL A 55 -1.34 -6.79 5.89
N VAL A 56 -1.16 -5.53 6.23
CA VAL A 56 -1.87 -4.37 5.66
C VAL A 56 -0.88 -3.28 5.31
N SER A 57 -1.26 -2.40 4.41
CA SER A 57 -0.39 -1.35 3.86
C SER A 57 -0.91 0.04 4.17
N ILE A 58 -0.02 0.98 4.53
CA ILE A 58 -0.31 2.41 4.65
C ILE A 58 0.57 3.19 3.69
N GLY A 59 -0.03 4.04 2.86
CA GLY A 59 0.68 4.93 1.94
C GLY A 59 1.31 4.26 0.72
N ILE A 60 1.25 2.94 0.62
CA ILE A 60 1.60 2.15 -0.57
C ILE A 60 0.40 1.33 -1.02
N HIS A 61 0.36 1.02 -2.31
CA HIS A 61 -0.72 0.20 -2.85
C HIS A 61 -0.57 -1.26 -2.38
N PRO A 62 -1.64 -1.91 -1.87
CA PRO A 62 -1.58 -3.29 -1.36
C PRO A 62 -1.11 -4.34 -2.38
N SER A 63 -1.18 -4.03 -3.69
CA SER A 63 -0.63 -4.92 -4.72
C SER A 63 0.89 -5.11 -4.60
N ILE A 64 1.59 -4.18 -3.96
CA ILE A 64 3.05 -4.25 -3.79
C ILE A 64 3.41 -5.41 -2.85
N SER A 65 2.83 -5.43 -1.65
CA SER A 65 3.06 -6.52 -0.71
C SER A 65 2.56 -7.86 -1.26
N ARG A 66 1.42 -7.87 -1.98
CA ARG A 66 0.91 -9.08 -2.61
C ARG A 66 1.80 -9.60 -3.74
N TYR A 67 2.39 -8.71 -4.55
CA TYR A 67 3.36 -9.07 -5.58
C TYR A 67 4.60 -9.75 -4.97
N ASN A 68 5.01 -9.28 -3.79
CA ASN A 68 6.11 -9.83 -3.00
C ASN A 68 5.68 -11.02 -2.10
N ASN A 69 4.62 -11.74 -2.47
CA ASN A 69 4.11 -12.97 -1.87
C ASN A 69 3.54 -12.85 -0.45
N PHE A 70 3.30 -11.65 0.09
CA PHE A 70 2.64 -11.50 1.37
C PHE A 70 1.11 -11.67 1.25
N TYR A 71 0.51 -12.25 2.26
CA TYR A 71 -0.93 -12.41 2.36
C TYR A 71 -1.56 -11.14 2.95
N ASN A 72 -2.39 -10.47 2.17
CA ASN A 72 -2.98 -9.19 2.55
C ASN A 72 -4.39 -9.35 3.12
N LEU A 73 -4.73 -8.51 4.10
CA LEU A 73 -6.12 -8.25 4.50
C LEU A 73 -6.75 -7.14 3.66
N ASP A 74 -5.93 -6.20 3.21
CA ASP A 74 -6.31 -5.07 2.36
C ASP A 74 -6.16 -5.41 0.88
N GLY A 75 -6.77 -4.58 0.02
CA GLY A 75 -6.62 -4.71 -1.42
C GLY A 75 -7.79 -4.14 -2.22
N TYR A 76 -7.69 -4.31 -3.53
CA TYR A 76 -8.75 -4.03 -4.49
C TYR A 76 -9.21 -5.34 -5.11
N LEU A 77 -10.47 -5.71 -4.85
CA LEU A 77 -11.12 -6.87 -5.45
C LEU A 77 -12.47 -6.44 -6.03
N THR A 78 -12.84 -7.01 -7.16
CA THR A 78 -14.11 -6.68 -7.83
C THR A 78 -15.32 -6.99 -6.96
N ASN A 79 -15.20 -7.97 -6.06
CA ASN A 79 -16.25 -8.37 -5.15
C ASN A 79 -15.66 -8.84 -3.83
N TYR A 80 -15.81 -8.03 -2.77
CA TYR A 80 -15.50 -8.42 -1.42
C TYR A 80 -16.70 -9.09 -0.74
N ASP A 81 -16.44 -10.12 0.07
CA ASP A 81 -17.40 -10.59 1.05
C ASP A 81 -17.79 -9.42 1.98
N VAL A 82 -19.08 -9.19 2.09
CA VAL A 82 -19.63 -8.11 2.94
C VAL A 82 -19.17 -8.25 4.40
N ILE A 83 -19.08 -9.47 4.90
CA ILE A 83 -18.60 -9.76 6.27
C ILE A 83 -17.15 -9.33 6.41
N HIS A 84 -16.30 -9.61 5.42
CA HIS A 84 -14.90 -9.17 5.42
C HIS A 84 -14.82 -7.64 5.46
N LYS A 85 -15.56 -6.95 4.58
CA LYS A 85 -15.57 -5.50 4.51
C LYS A 85 -16.06 -4.86 5.81
N GLN A 86 -17.10 -5.40 6.42
CA GLN A 86 -17.63 -4.90 7.70
C GLN A 86 -16.63 -5.10 8.85
N LYS A 87 -15.91 -6.23 8.87
CA LYS A 87 -14.83 -6.47 9.84
C LYS A 87 -13.67 -5.50 9.61
N PHE A 88 -13.29 -5.29 8.35
CA PHE A 88 -12.20 -4.37 8.00
C PHE A 88 -12.57 -2.92 8.35
N ARG A 89 -13.82 -2.49 8.13
CA ARG A 89 -14.31 -1.18 8.53
C ARG A 89 -14.07 -0.88 10.02
N LYS A 90 -14.20 -1.89 10.89
CA LYS A 90 -13.95 -1.74 12.33
C LYS A 90 -12.50 -1.40 12.64
N ILE A 91 -11.55 -1.77 11.78
CA ILE A 91 -10.14 -1.43 11.96
C ILE A 91 -9.92 0.08 11.80
N ILE A 92 -10.58 0.68 10.81
CA ILE A 92 -10.35 2.06 10.39
C ILE A 92 -11.50 3.02 10.75
N SER A 93 -12.47 2.60 11.56
CA SER A 93 -13.66 3.42 11.88
C SER A 93 -13.30 4.82 12.38
N SER A 94 -12.34 4.91 13.30
CA SER A 94 -11.91 6.19 13.86
C SER A 94 -11.17 7.07 12.85
N GLU A 95 -10.57 6.51 11.81
CA GLU A 95 -10.00 7.29 10.71
C GLU A 95 -11.07 7.78 9.74
N LEU A 96 -12.07 6.94 9.46
CA LEU A 96 -13.18 7.33 8.59
C LEU A 96 -14.02 8.46 9.21
N GLU A 97 -14.26 8.40 10.54
CA GLU A 97 -15.02 9.42 11.28
C GLU A 97 -14.37 10.82 11.26
N LYS A 98 -13.08 10.93 10.94
CA LYS A 98 -12.40 12.21 10.79
C LYS A 98 -12.68 12.90 9.45
N ASN A 99 -13.14 12.15 8.44
CA ASN A 99 -13.18 12.63 7.07
C ASN A 99 -14.37 12.03 6.30
N ASP A 100 -15.42 12.81 6.13
CA ASP A 100 -16.66 12.40 5.44
C ASP A 100 -16.38 11.88 4.01
N PHE A 101 -15.38 12.42 3.32
CA PHE A 101 -15.01 11.95 2.00
C PHE A 101 -14.42 10.53 2.07
N LEU A 102 -13.51 10.25 3.01
CA LEU A 102 -12.94 8.92 3.17
C LEU A 102 -14.00 7.90 3.61
N GLU A 103 -14.89 8.29 4.51
CA GLU A 103 -16.01 7.45 4.95
C GLU A 103 -16.91 7.10 3.77
N SER A 104 -17.38 8.09 3.02
CA SER A 104 -18.18 7.90 1.81
C SER A 104 -17.44 7.07 0.76
N TYR A 105 -16.15 7.32 0.58
CA TYR A 105 -15.32 6.61 -0.39
C TYR A 105 -15.14 5.13 -0.02
N PHE A 106 -14.99 4.81 1.26
CA PHE A 106 -14.93 3.44 1.74
C PHE A 106 -16.30 2.76 1.69
N ASP A 107 -17.33 3.38 2.24
CA ASP A 107 -18.64 2.75 2.44
C ASP A 107 -19.40 2.54 1.14
N ASN A 108 -19.36 3.51 0.22
CA ASN A 108 -20.10 3.44 -1.04
C ASN A 108 -19.34 2.67 -2.15
N TRP A 109 -18.06 2.34 -1.95
CA TRP A 109 -17.28 1.64 -2.97
C TRP A 109 -17.02 0.18 -2.55
N GLY A 110 -17.74 -0.74 -3.16
CA GLY A 110 -17.74 -2.16 -2.77
C GLY A 110 -16.42 -2.92 -2.92
N SER A 111 -15.48 -2.43 -3.74
CA SER A 111 -14.30 -3.19 -4.17
C SER A 111 -12.99 -2.82 -3.47
N ARG A 112 -12.98 -1.82 -2.57
CA ARG A 112 -11.77 -1.36 -1.89
C ARG A 112 -11.83 -1.61 -0.40
N CYS A 113 -10.86 -2.37 0.10
CA CYS A 113 -10.55 -2.45 1.53
C CYS A 113 -9.11 -2.00 1.69
N TYR A 114 -8.88 -0.71 1.87
CA TYR A 114 -7.56 -0.15 2.15
C TYR A 114 -7.50 0.35 3.58
N LEU A 115 -6.34 0.25 4.20
CA LEU A 115 -6.10 0.87 5.50
C LEU A 115 -5.98 2.38 5.30
N PHE A 116 -7.14 3.04 5.16
CA PHE A 116 -7.19 4.49 5.04
C PHE A 116 -6.82 5.16 6.35
N VAL A 117 -6.02 6.19 6.24
CA VAL A 117 -5.62 7.10 7.32
C VAL A 117 -5.90 8.51 6.82
N ASP A 118 -6.52 9.35 7.63
CA ASP A 118 -6.93 10.69 7.23
C ASP A 118 -5.76 11.54 6.75
N ASP A 119 -4.63 11.50 7.45
CA ASP A 119 -3.40 12.21 7.08
C ASP A 119 -2.86 11.83 5.68
N VAL A 120 -3.13 10.62 5.21
CA VAL A 120 -2.66 10.10 3.91
C VAL A 120 -3.71 10.26 2.81
N GLY A 121 -4.97 10.12 3.16
CA GLY A 121 -6.10 10.17 2.24
C GLY A 121 -6.14 8.99 1.26
N THR A 122 -6.41 9.26 0.00
CA THR A 122 -6.51 8.25 -1.07
C THR A 122 -5.28 8.17 -1.97
N ASN A 123 -4.18 8.83 -1.61
CA ASN A 123 -2.96 8.86 -2.41
C ASN A 123 -1.98 7.75 -1.99
N PHE A 124 -1.84 6.72 -2.82
CA PHE A 124 -0.94 5.58 -2.61
C PHE A 124 0.33 5.64 -3.48
N ILE A 125 0.69 6.81 -4.04
CA ILE A 125 1.80 6.95 -4.99
C ILE A 125 2.70 8.13 -4.61
N ARG A 126 2.82 8.43 -3.33
CA ARG A 126 3.81 9.45 -2.88
C ARG A 126 5.18 8.80 -2.77
N LYS A 127 6.15 9.41 -3.45
CA LYS A 127 7.55 8.96 -3.36
C LYS A 127 8.11 9.24 -1.98
N LYS A 128 9.17 8.54 -1.61
CA LYS A 128 9.81 8.63 -0.29
C LYS A 128 10.28 10.03 0.12
N ASN A 129 10.57 10.91 -0.83
CA ASN A 129 10.92 12.30 -0.57
C ASN A 129 9.72 13.24 -0.38
N GLU A 130 8.50 12.72 -0.53
CA GLU A 130 7.24 13.47 -0.40
C GLU A 130 6.45 13.06 0.85
N VAL A 131 6.96 12.10 1.63
CA VAL A 131 6.31 11.61 2.83
C VAL A 131 6.75 12.38 4.07
N TYR A 132 5.92 12.37 5.10
CA TYR A 132 6.12 13.04 6.38
C TYR A 132 5.61 12.12 7.50
N PRO A 133 6.03 12.33 8.75
CA PRO A 133 5.50 11.56 9.88
C PRO A 133 4.00 11.78 10.07
N ILE A 134 3.26 10.72 10.37
CA ILE A 134 1.80 10.73 10.53
C ILE A 134 1.36 10.22 11.90
N ASN A 135 0.15 10.58 12.30
CA ASN A 135 -0.57 9.96 13.39
C ASN A 135 -1.74 9.14 12.84
N ILE A 136 -1.98 7.98 13.45
CA ILE A 136 -3.08 7.11 13.08
C ILE A 136 -3.99 6.84 14.30
N ASN A 137 -5.22 6.42 14.02
CA ASN A 137 -6.14 5.94 15.04
C ASN A 137 -6.88 4.72 14.52
N ILE A 138 -6.31 3.54 14.75
CA ILE A 138 -6.85 2.27 14.27
C ILE A 138 -7.21 1.33 15.42
N ASN A 139 -8.15 0.44 15.16
CA ASN A 139 -8.45 -0.65 16.08
C ASN A 139 -7.51 -1.84 15.81
N SER A 140 -6.36 -1.84 16.47
CA SER A 140 -5.34 -2.90 16.35
C SER A 140 -5.85 -4.27 16.81
N THR A 141 -6.72 -4.33 17.82
CA THR A 141 -7.37 -5.58 18.25
C THR A 141 -8.23 -6.18 17.13
N ALA A 142 -9.02 -5.36 16.44
CA ALA A 142 -9.79 -5.83 15.29
C ALA A 142 -8.87 -6.30 14.15
N LEU A 143 -7.77 -5.61 13.89
CA LEU A 143 -6.77 -6.00 12.90
C LEU A 143 -6.13 -7.35 13.28
N TYR A 144 -5.69 -7.51 14.52
CA TYR A 144 -5.11 -8.74 15.02
C TYR A 144 -6.07 -9.93 14.90
N ASN A 145 -7.35 -9.73 15.27
CA ASN A 145 -8.39 -10.75 15.19
C ASN A 145 -8.73 -11.18 13.74
N MET A 146 -8.46 -10.35 12.75
CA MET A 146 -8.55 -10.71 11.33
C MET A 146 -7.30 -11.45 10.81
N GLY A 147 -6.28 -11.60 11.62
CA GLY A 147 -5.01 -12.25 11.28
C GLY A 147 -3.92 -11.29 10.85
N GLY A 148 -4.14 -9.97 10.91
CA GLY A 148 -3.12 -8.95 10.66
C GLY A 148 -2.04 -9.01 11.73
N ARG A 149 -0.78 -9.12 11.31
CA ARG A 149 0.38 -9.17 12.21
C ARG A 149 1.37 -8.07 11.95
N TYR A 150 1.41 -7.57 10.72
CA TYR A 150 2.33 -6.50 10.34
C TYR A 150 1.64 -5.42 9.53
N ILE A 151 2.12 -4.19 9.72
CA ILE A 151 1.77 -3.03 8.89
C ILE A 151 3.03 -2.62 8.13
N PHE A 152 2.92 -2.56 6.81
CA PHE A 152 3.94 -1.99 5.92
C PHE A 152 3.54 -0.55 5.62
N SER A 153 4.25 0.41 6.18
CA SER A 153 3.94 1.82 6.00
C SER A 153 5.06 2.54 5.26
N SER A 154 4.73 3.32 4.23
CA SER A 154 5.69 4.26 3.65
C SER A 154 5.87 5.52 4.48
N TYR A 155 5.06 5.71 5.52
CA TYR A 155 5.12 6.83 6.44
C TYR A 155 5.60 6.36 7.81
N GLU A 156 6.36 7.21 8.49
CA GLU A 156 6.65 7.02 9.91
C GLU A 156 5.37 7.27 10.73
N ILE A 157 4.96 6.31 11.54
CA ILE A 157 3.83 6.43 12.46
C ILE A 157 4.37 6.88 13.82
N THR A 158 4.08 8.12 14.23
CA THR A 158 4.66 8.69 15.45
C THR A 158 3.99 8.19 16.72
N ASN A 159 2.69 7.94 16.68
CA ASN A 159 1.89 7.46 17.79
C ASN A 159 1.64 5.94 17.77
N PHE A 160 2.60 5.16 17.26
CA PHE A 160 2.43 3.71 17.09
C PHE A 160 2.11 2.98 18.41
N LYS A 161 2.68 3.40 19.54
CA LYS A 161 2.42 2.79 20.85
C LYS A 161 0.97 2.96 21.30
N GLU A 162 0.36 4.08 21.00
CA GLU A 162 -1.05 4.37 21.34
C GLU A 162 -2.01 3.47 20.58
N ASN A 163 -1.56 2.92 19.44
CA ASN A 163 -2.28 1.99 18.60
C ASN A 163 -1.89 0.52 18.85
N ASN A 164 -1.23 0.20 19.97
CA ASN A 164 -0.70 -1.14 20.29
C ASN A 164 0.11 -1.72 19.12
N LEU A 165 0.98 -0.88 18.57
CA LEU A 165 1.93 -1.28 17.55
C LEU A 165 3.34 -1.22 18.13
N LYS A 166 4.21 -2.10 17.63
CA LYS A 166 5.63 -2.11 17.93
C LYS A 166 6.39 -1.78 16.64
N PHE A 167 7.15 -0.71 16.65
CA PHE A 167 8.08 -0.42 15.56
C PHE A 167 9.21 -1.45 15.57
N LEU A 168 9.45 -2.09 14.45
CA LEU A 168 10.49 -3.12 14.31
C LEU A 168 11.72 -2.60 13.57
N ASN A 169 11.54 -2.05 12.38
CA ASN A 169 12.65 -1.54 11.57
C ASN A 169 12.16 -0.60 10.47
N LYS A 170 13.09 0.17 9.91
CA LYS A 170 12.94 0.91 8.66
C LYS A 170 13.82 0.27 7.59
N PHE A 171 13.26 0.04 6.41
CA PHE A 171 13.96 -0.49 5.25
C PHE A 171 14.03 0.57 4.16
N GLU A 172 15.20 0.73 3.58
CA GLU A 172 15.51 1.71 2.55
C GLU A 172 16.29 1.05 1.42
N ASP A 173 15.90 1.32 0.17
CA ASP A 173 16.63 0.91 -1.02
C ASP A 173 16.60 2.03 -2.05
N ASN A 174 17.75 2.41 -2.59
CA ASN A 174 17.87 3.48 -3.58
C ASN A 174 17.10 3.20 -4.88
N ASN A 175 16.86 1.92 -5.20
CA ASN A 175 16.11 1.48 -6.36
C ASN A 175 14.60 1.40 -6.09
N SER A 176 14.15 1.59 -4.86
CA SER A 176 12.73 1.61 -4.48
C SER A 176 12.14 3.02 -4.55
N ALA A 177 10.85 3.11 -4.91
CA ALA A 177 10.08 4.33 -4.77
C ALA A 177 9.66 4.61 -3.32
N TRP A 178 9.76 3.62 -2.46
CA TRP A 178 9.31 3.61 -1.07
C TRP A 178 10.45 3.35 -0.11
N ASP A 179 10.39 3.97 1.08
CA ASP A 179 10.96 3.42 2.29
C ASP A 179 9.84 2.68 3.02
N ILE A 180 10.14 1.61 3.73
CA ILE A 180 9.14 0.83 4.47
C ILE A 180 9.44 0.84 5.97
N TYR A 181 8.52 1.41 6.73
CA TYR A 181 8.47 1.29 8.18
C TYR A 181 7.65 0.05 8.53
N LEU A 182 8.29 -0.90 9.19
CA LEU A 182 7.66 -2.15 9.60
C LEU A 182 7.17 -2.05 11.04
N TYR A 183 5.88 -2.28 11.23
CA TYR A 183 5.27 -2.35 12.55
C TYR A 183 4.67 -3.73 12.77
N GLU A 184 4.88 -4.29 13.97
CA GLU A 184 4.17 -5.48 14.45
C GLU A 184 2.91 -5.06 15.20
N VAL A 185 1.80 -5.76 14.95
CA VAL A 185 0.53 -5.55 15.63
C VAL A 185 0.55 -6.37 16.90
N GLU A 186 0.54 -5.72 18.06
CA GLU A 186 0.51 -6.41 19.34
C GLU A 186 -0.92 -6.91 19.62
N GLY A 187 -1.03 -8.20 19.93
CA GLY A 187 -2.30 -8.78 20.39
C GLY A 187 -2.65 -8.24 21.78
N ALA A 188 -3.93 -7.91 22.00
CA ALA A 188 -4.44 -7.52 23.30
C ALA A 188 -4.52 -8.73 24.23
#